data_6458792ce79f8c199f38d9126d420863
#
_entry.id   6458792ce79f8c199f38d9126d420863
#
_cell.length_a   1.000
_cell.length_b   1.000
_cell.length_c   1.000
_cell.angle_alpha   90.00
_cell.angle_beta   90.00
_cell.angle_gamma   90.00
#
_symmetry.space_group_name_H-M   'P 1'
#
loop_
_entity.id
_entity.type
_entity.pdbx_description
1 polymer ?
#
loop_
_entity_poly.entity_id
_entity_poly.type
_entity_poly.pdbx_seq_one_letter_code
_entity_poly.pdbx_strand_id
1 'polypeptide(L)'
;QVEALMNLAQLRKQGESRAIIVSATGTGKTYLSAFDVRQVKPNRMLYIAQQEQILKKAEESFQKVLGCPKSELGLFSGGSKESDRKYVFATVQTMSRPETLAQFDADEFDYILVDEVHHAAAESYKRVIDHFQPNFMLGMTATPERTDGANIFELFGNNVAYEIRLQKALEEDMLCPFHYYGVHEYIQDAPDEKIDGKDVKVESMTDQERNELSRWLEELADPNRVRYIIDKIQIYSEAGTPVQGLGFF
;
A
#
# COMPACT_ATOMS: atom_id res chain seq x y z
N GLN A 1 -2.11 17.01 -8.75
CA GLN A 1 -3.30 16.65 -7.95
C GLN A 1 -4.60 17.21 -8.54
N VAL A 2 -4.63 18.48 -9.01
CA VAL A 2 -5.83 19.08 -9.62
C VAL A 2 -6.27 18.27 -10.85
N GLU A 3 -5.36 17.91 -11.72
CA GLU A 3 -5.61 17.09 -12.90
C GLU A 3 -6.26 15.75 -12.53
N ALA A 4 -5.74 15.06 -11.52
CA ALA A 4 -6.30 13.79 -11.05
C ALA A 4 -7.76 13.94 -10.60
N LEU A 5 -8.08 15.01 -9.85
CA LEU A 5 -9.46 15.31 -9.41
C LEU A 5 -10.39 15.62 -10.60
N MET A 6 -9.89 16.35 -11.61
CA MET A 6 -10.65 16.64 -12.82
C MET A 6 -10.96 15.36 -13.61
N ASN A 7 -9.97 14.48 -13.77
CA ASN A 7 -10.13 13.20 -14.47
C ASN A 7 -11.09 12.26 -13.73
N LEU A 8 -11.02 12.18 -12.40
CA LEU A 8 -11.98 11.42 -11.60
C LEU A 8 -13.42 11.94 -11.78
N ALA A 9 -13.58 13.27 -11.76
CA ALA A 9 -14.89 13.88 -11.98
C ALA A 9 -15.42 13.61 -13.41
N GLN A 10 -14.55 13.60 -14.41
CA GLN A 10 -14.91 13.29 -15.78
C GLN A 10 -15.32 11.82 -15.95
N LEU A 11 -14.57 10.88 -15.41
CA LEU A 11 -14.92 9.45 -15.44
C LEU A 11 -16.30 9.20 -14.84
N ARG A 12 -16.59 9.78 -13.67
CA ARG A 12 -17.93 9.69 -13.08
C ARG A 12 -19.04 10.27 -13.94
N LYS A 13 -18.79 11.39 -14.65
CA LYS A 13 -19.74 11.97 -15.61
C LYS A 13 -19.99 11.08 -16.83
N GLN A 14 -19.01 10.26 -17.20
CA GLN A 14 -19.11 9.26 -18.27
C GLN A 14 -19.86 8.00 -17.83
N GLY A 15 -20.23 7.89 -16.54
CA GLY A 15 -20.92 6.75 -15.98
C GLY A 15 -20.00 5.65 -15.49
N GLU A 16 -18.67 5.89 -15.43
CA GLU A 16 -17.73 4.94 -14.90
C GLU A 16 -17.90 4.81 -13.39
N SER A 17 -17.97 3.55 -12.90
CA SER A 17 -18.13 3.22 -11.49
C SER A 17 -16.82 2.88 -10.80
N ARG A 18 -15.73 2.75 -11.53
CA ARG A 18 -14.41 2.38 -11.00
C ARG A 18 -13.30 3.17 -11.69
N ALA A 19 -12.27 3.53 -10.92
CA ALA A 19 -11.04 4.12 -11.45
C ALA A 19 -9.83 3.77 -10.58
N ILE A 20 -8.64 3.90 -11.14
CA ILE A 20 -7.38 3.71 -10.43
C ILE A 20 -6.50 4.96 -10.53
N ILE A 21 -5.82 5.26 -9.44
CA ILE A 21 -4.71 6.23 -9.38
C ILE A 21 -3.42 5.48 -9.15
N VAL A 22 -2.48 5.65 -10.06
CA VAL A 22 -1.10 5.17 -9.92
C VAL A 22 -0.24 6.37 -9.53
N SER A 23 0.29 6.37 -8.31
CA SER A 23 1.06 7.51 -7.83
C SER A 23 2.13 7.07 -6.85
N ALA A 24 3.37 7.50 -7.04
CA ALA A 24 4.51 7.15 -6.20
C ALA A 24 4.23 7.41 -4.71
N THR A 25 4.90 6.67 -3.83
CA THR A 25 4.79 6.89 -2.39
C THR A 25 5.29 8.30 -2.03
N GLY A 26 4.59 8.97 -1.12
CA GLY A 26 4.96 10.35 -0.71
C GLY A 26 4.35 11.47 -1.55
N THR A 27 3.71 11.20 -2.70
CA THR A 27 3.10 12.20 -3.57
C THR A 27 1.74 12.72 -3.09
N GLY A 28 1.24 12.21 -1.95
CA GLY A 28 0.00 12.70 -1.33
C GLY A 28 -1.28 12.00 -1.79
N LYS A 29 -1.23 10.70 -2.15
CA LYS A 29 -2.42 9.90 -2.53
C LYS A 29 -3.59 10.03 -1.55
N THR A 30 -3.30 9.93 -0.25
CA THR A 30 -4.32 10.03 0.81
C THR A 30 -5.01 11.39 0.84
N TYR A 31 -4.24 12.48 0.66
CA TYR A 31 -4.82 13.83 0.58
C TYR A 31 -5.65 13.99 -0.70
N LEU A 32 -5.15 13.49 -1.83
CA LEU A 32 -5.88 13.51 -3.10
C LEU A 32 -7.23 12.82 -2.98
N SER A 33 -7.26 11.62 -2.40
CA SER A 33 -8.50 10.87 -2.19
C SER A 33 -9.46 11.58 -1.21
N ALA A 34 -8.92 12.22 -0.16
CA ALA A 34 -9.75 13.01 0.76
C ALA A 34 -10.37 14.25 0.08
N PHE A 35 -9.64 14.92 -0.82
CA PHE A 35 -10.19 16.01 -1.63
C PHE A 35 -11.26 15.54 -2.59
N ASP A 36 -11.10 14.34 -3.19
CA ASP A 36 -12.14 13.77 -4.05
C ASP A 36 -13.40 13.45 -3.26
N VAL A 37 -13.27 12.82 -2.09
CA VAL A 37 -14.41 12.54 -1.18
C VAL A 37 -15.10 13.85 -0.75
N ARG A 38 -14.35 14.91 -0.46
CA ARG A 38 -14.92 16.23 -0.14
C ARG A 38 -15.74 16.81 -1.29
N GLN A 39 -15.32 16.54 -2.54
CA GLN A 39 -16.03 17.00 -3.74
C GLN A 39 -17.29 16.17 -4.01
N VAL A 40 -17.18 14.83 -3.87
CA VAL A 40 -18.29 13.89 -4.13
C VAL A 40 -19.35 13.95 -3.04
N LYS A 41 -18.94 14.15 -1.78
CA LYS A 41 -19.81 14.17 -0.60
C LYS A 41 -20.69 12.91 -0.47
N PRO A 42 -20.07 11.73 -0.41
CA PRO A 42 -20.83 10.48 -0.30
C PRO A 42 -21.67 10.46 0.98
N ASN A 43 -22.77 9.71 0.99
CA ASN A 43 -23.55 9.46 2.20
C ASN A 43 -22.76 8.60 3.16
N ARG A 44 -22.13 7.49 2.64
CA ARG A 44 -21.21 6.65 3.40
C ARG A 44 -19.98 6.26 2.57
N MET A 45 -18.83 6.30 3.20
CA MET A 45 -17.54 5.95 2.58
C MET A 45 -16.85 4.83 3.36
N LEU A 46 -16.24 3.92 2.63
CA LEU A 46 -15.34 2.90 3.17
C LEU A 46 -13.92 3.10 2.62
N TYR A 47 -12.94 3.21 3.51
CA TYR A 47 -11.52 3.22 3.19
C TYR A 47 -10.89 1.89 3.62
N ILE A 48 -10.29 1.16 2.68
CA ILE A 48 -9.67 -0.15 2.92
C ILE A 48 -8.16 -0.04 2.82
N ALA A 49 -7.45 -0.52 3.84
CA ALA A 49 -6.00 -0.69 3.84
C ALA A 49 -5.58 -1.96 4.59
N GLN A 50 -4.31 -2.35 4.48
CA GLN A 50 -3.79 -3.55 5.15
C GLN A 50 -3.51 -3.35 6.64
N GLN A 51 -3.03 -2.18 7.03
CA GLN A 51 -2.50 -1.92 8.37
C GLN A 51 -3.29 -0.82 9.07
N GLU A 52 -3.59 -1.04 10.36
CA GLU A 52 -4.28 -0.05 11.19
C GLU A 52 -3.54 1.28 11.30
N GLN A 53 -2.20 1.26 11.29
CA GLN A 53 -1.41 2.50 11.34
C GLN A 53 -1.63 3.38 10.10
N ILE A 54 -1.82 2.76 8.91
CA ILE A 54 -2.16 3.48 7.67
C ILE A 54 -3.53 4.10 7.81
N LEU A 55 -4.50 3.35 8.33
CA LEU A 55 -5.87 3.83 8.54
C LEU A 55 -5.93 5.03 9.48
N LYS A 56 -5.20 5.01 10.61
CA LYS A 56 -5.14 6.13 11.55
C LYS A 56 -4.60 7.40 10.90
N LYS A 57 -3.53 7.28 10.12
CA LYS A 57 -2.96 8.42 9.37
C LYS A 57 -3.92 8.92 8.27
N ALA A 58 -4.60 8.00 7.59
CA ALA A 58 -5.61 8.35 6.59
C ALA A 58 -6.79 9.09 7.25
N GLU A 59 -7.32 8.56 8.35
CA GLU A 59 -8.40 9.17 9.12
C GLU A 59 -8.07 10.61 9.54
N GLU A 60 -6.87 10.85 10.08
CA GLU A 60 -6.41 12.19 10.45
C GLU A 60 -6.34 13.15 9.23
N SER A 61 -5.85 12.62 8.11
CA SER A 61 -5.76 13.40 6.87
C SER A 61 -7.14 13.76 6.33
N PHE A 62 -8.07 12.79 6.36
CA PHE A 62 -9.46 13.00 5.97
C PHE A 62 -10.16 14.00 6.89
N GLN A 63 -9.98 13.89 8.19
CA GLN A 63 -10.54 14.85 9.15
C GLN A 63 -10.11 16.28 8.82
N LYS A 64 -8.83 16.50 8.56
CA LYS A 64 -8.29 17.82 8.19
C LYS A 64 -8.88 18.35 6.88
N VAL A 65 -8.98 17.51 5.86
CA VAL A 65 -9.47 17.92 4.53
C VAL A 65 -10.98 18.13 4.52
N LEU A 66 -11.74 17.22 5.17
CA LEU A 66 -13.20 17.29 5.20
C LEU A 66 -13.70 18.38 6.16
N GLY A 67 -12.92 18.71 7.19
CA GLY A 67 -13.33 19.64 8.25
C GLY A 67 -14.51 19.11 9.08
N CYS A 68 -14.71 17.79 9.11
CA CYS A 68 -15.81 17.16 9.82
C CYS A 68 -15.45 16.82 11.29
N PRO A 69 -16.44 16.68 12.17
CA PRO A 69 -16.20 16.25 13.55
C PRO A 69 -15.67 14.80 13.59
N LYS A 70 -14.84 14.49 14.57
CA LYS A 70 -14.29 13.14 14.78
C LYS A 70 -15.37 12.05 14.87
N SER A 71 -16.57 12.41 15.34
CA SER A 71 -17.70 11.49 15.45
C SER A 71 -18.25 10.97 14.11
N GLU A 72 -17.90 11.61 12.99
CA GLU A 72 -18.26 11.13 11.66
C GLU A 72 -17.26 10.12 11.09
N LEU A 73 -16.05 10.02 11.67
CA LEU A 73 -15.02 9.07 11.28
C LEU A 73 -14.99 7.90 12.24
N GLY A 74 -14.78 6.70 11.73
CA GLY A 74 -14.70 5.48 12.53
C GLY A 74 -13.62 4.54 12.05
N LEU A 75 -12.87 3.98 13.00
CA LEU A 75 -11.89 2.95 12.76
C LEU A 75 -12.53 1.57 12.94
N PHE A 76 -12.42 0.70 11.94
CA PHE A 76 -12.93 -0.65 11.96
C PHE A 76 -11.82 -1.68 11.71
N SER A 77 -11.25 -2.18 12.80
CA SER A 77 -10.10 -3.07 12.79
C SER A 77 -10.23 -4.14 13.87
N GLY A 78 -9.19 -4.94 14.09
CA GLY A 78 -9.16 -5.91 15.20
C GLY A 78 -9.41 -5.31 16.58
N GLY A 79 -8.98 -4.06 16.79
CA GLY A 79 -9.07 -3.34 18.07
C GLY A 79 -10.20 -2.33 18.18
N SER A 80 -10.85 -1.94 17.07
CA SER A 80 -11.92 -0.93 17.06
C SER A 80 -13.09 -1.39 16.19
N LYS A 81 -14.33 -1.04 16.61
CA LYS A 81 -15.59 -1.53 16.02
C LYS A 81 -16.53 -0.42 15.55
N GLU A 82 -16.00 0.74 15.18
CA GLU A 82 -16.78 1.91 14.79
C GLU A 82 -17.21 1.84 13.32
N SER A 83 -18.06 0.87 12.98
CA SER A 83 -18.56 0.64 11.61
C SER A 83 -19.80 1.44 11.24
N ASP A 84 -20.44 2.10 12.23
CA ASP A 84 -21.68 2.87 12.08
C ASP A 84 -21.45 4.32 11.62
N ARG A 85 -20.19 4.71 11.45
CA ARG A 85 -19.81 6.09 11.08
C ARG A 85 -20.00 6.35 9.60
N LYS A 86 -20.07 7.64 9.27
CA LYS A 86 -20.19 8.10 7.88
C LYS A 86 -18.95 7.74 7.03
N TYR A 87 -17.76 7.92 7.59
CA TYR A 87 -16.49 7.62 6.96
C TYR A 87 -15.80 6.49 7.75
N VAL A 88 -15.85 5.28 7.23
CA VAL A 88 -15.31 4.08 7.89
C VAL A 88 -13.94 3.75 7.31
N PHE A 89 -12.95 3.59 8.18
CA PHE A 89 -11.60 3.19 7.85
C PHE A 89 -11.35 1.77 8.36
N ALA A 90 -11.29 0.79 7.46
CA ALA A 90 -11.26 -0.61 7.80
C ALA A 90 -10.00 -1.33 7.32
N THR A 91 -9.48 -2.26 8.14
CA THR A 91 -8.48 -3.20 7.64
C THR A 91 -9.16 -4.25 6.77
N VAL A 92 -8.50 -4.59 5.65
CA VAL A 92 -9.01 -5.64 4.76
C VAL A 92 -9.20 -6.96 5.49
N GLN A 93 -8.32 -7.31 6.44
CA GLN A 93 -8.41 -8.53 7.25
C GLN A 93 -9.65 -8.57 8.13
N THR A 94 -10.11 -7.42 8.63
CA THR A 94 -11.35 -7.35 9.42
C THR A 94 -12.57 -7.36 8.52
N MET A 95 -12.56 -6.55 7.46
CA MET A 95 -13.69 -6.41 6.54
C MET A 95 -13.95 -7.68 5.74
N SER A 96 -12.92 -8.42 5.31
CA SER A 96 -13.04 -9.61 4.47
C SER A 96 -13.56 -10.87 5.19
N ARG A 97 -13.77 -10.82 6.49
CA ARG A 97 -14.33 -11.96 7.24
C ARG A 97 -15.80 -12.16 6.85
N PRO A 98 -16.23 -13.41 6.53
CA PRO A 98 -17.61 -13.66 6.12
C PRO A 98 -18.65 -13.13 7.12
N GLU A 99 -18.40 -13.32 8.41
CA GLU A 99 -19.27 -12.85 9.50
C GLU A 99 -19.30 -11.31 9.63
N THR A 100 -18.26 -10.64 9.14
CA THR A 100 -18.21 -9.18 9.09
C THR A 100 -18.95 -8.66 7.87
N LEU A 101 -18.67 -9.20 6.69
CA LEU A 101 -19.33 -8.82 5.44
C LEU A 101 -20.85 -9.01 5.52
N ALA A 102 -21.31 -10.08 6.18
CA ALA A 102 -22.73 -10.36 6.37
C ALA A 102 -23.47 -9.29 7.23
N GLN A 103 -22.76 -8.36 7.86
CA GLN A 103 -23.35 -7.26 8.64
C GLN A 103 -23.63 -6.02 7.79
N PHE A 104 -23.17 -6.00 6.54
CA PHE A 104 -23.30 -4.86 5.65
C PHE A 104 -24.07 -5.24 4.38
N ASP A 105 -24.97 -4.39 3.98
CA ASP A 105 -25.63 -4.52 2.68
C ASP A 105 -24.65 -4.22 1.55
N ALA A 106 -24.89 -4.78 0.37
CA ALA A 106 -23.99 -4.61 -0.78
C ALA A 106 -23.87 -3.13 -1.22
N ASP A 107 -24.90 -2.33 -1.03
CA ASP A 107 -24.99 -0.91 -1.35
C ASP A 107 -24.77 0.01 -0.14
N GLU A 108 -24.32 -0.54 1.00
CA GLU A 108 -24.09 0.18 2.25
C GLU A 108 -23.16 1.38 2.09
N PHE A 109 -22.14 1.26 1.27
CA PHE A 109 -21.16 2.31 0.99
C PHE A 109 -21.30 2.76 -0.45
N ASP A 110 -21.63 4.02 -0.66
CA ASP A 110 -21.73 4.61 -1.99
C ASP A 110 -20.36 5.04 -2.57
N TYR A 111 -19.34 5.12 -1.74
CA TYR A 111 -17.95 5.40 -2.17
C TYR A 111 -16.95 4.48 -1.44
N ILE A 112 -16.14 3.74 -2.20
CA ILE A 112 -15.11 2.85 -1.64
C ILE A 112 -13.72 3.25 -2.13
N LEU A 113 -12.78 3.38 -1.20
CA LEU A 113 -11.37 3.60 -1.44
C LEU A 113 -10.59 2.34 -1.08
N VAL A 114 -9.77 1.86 -2.00
CA VAL A 114 -8.88 0.71 -1.79
C VAL A 114 -7.44 1.17 -1.91
N ASP A 115 -6.76 1.23 -0.78
CA ASP A 115 -5.34 1.60 -0.75
C ASP A 115 -4.46 0.38 -0.99
N GLU A 116 -3.28 0.61 -1.59
CA GLU A 116 -2.32 -0.41 -2.01
C GLU A 116 -3.01 -1.54 -2.82
N VAL A 117 -3.79 -1.13 -3.80
CA VAL A 117 -4.66 -2.02 -4.58
C VAL A 117 -3.89 -3.07 -5.40
N HIS A 118 -2.57 -2.97 -5.50
CA HIS A 118 -1.72 -4.03 -6.05
C HIS A 118 -1.85 -5.36 -5.28
N HIS A 119 -2.38 -5.35 -4.06
CA HIS A 119 -2.74 -6.54 -3.31
C HIS A 119 -4.16 -7.08 -3.65
N ALA A 120 -4.89 -6.44 -4.56
CA ALA A 120 -6.30 -6.78 -4.85
C ALA A 120 -6.53 -8.20 -5.40
N ALA A 121 -5.49 -8.88 -5.91
CA ALA A 121 -5.60 -10.29 -6.26
C ALA A 121 -5.64 -11.23 -5.05
N ALA A 122 -5.23 -10.76 -3.86
CA ALA A 122 -5.40 -11.56 -2.65
C ALA A 122 -6.89 -11.78 -2.38
N GLU A 123 -7.23 -12.98 -1.94
CA GLU A 123 -8.62 -13.40 -1.75
C GLU A 123 -9.41 -12.52 -0.77
N SER A 124 -8.72 -11.96 0.23
CA SER A 124 -9.32 -11.02 1.17
C SER A 124 -9.81 -9.73 0.49
N TYR A 125 -9.03 -9.16 -0.42
CA TYR A 125 -9.45 -7.99 -1.19
C TYR A 125 -10.58 -8.32 -2.16
N LYS A 126 -10.47 -9.45 -2.87
CA LYS A 126 -11.52 -9.91 -3.80
C LYS A 126 -12.85 -10.04 -3.10
N ARG A 127 -12.89 -10.71 -1.93
CA ARG A 127 -14.13 -10.86 -1.15
C ARG A 127 -14.79 -9.52 -0.83
N VAL A 128 -14.01 -8.51 -0.46
CA VAL A 128 -14.55 -7.17 -0.17
C VAL A 128 -15.04 -6.47 -1.44
N ILE A 129 -14.25 -6.51 -2.52
CA ILE A 129 -14.57 -5.85 -3.79
C ILE A 129 -15.79 -6.48 -4.47
N ASP A 130 -15.95 -7.80 -4.35
CA ASP A 130 -17.06 -8.54 -4.94
C ASP A 130 -18.35 -8.41 -4.13
N HIS A 131 -18.25 -8.19 -2.80
CA HIS A 131 -19.41 -8.03 -1.94
C HIS A 131 -20.10 -6.67 -2.16
N PHE A 132 -19.34 -5.58 -2.24
CA PHE A 132 -19.90 -4.24 -2.30
C PHE A 132 -20.14 -3.74 -3.72
N GLN A 133 -21.24 -2.98 -3.88
CA GLN A 133 -21.66 -2.36 -5.13
C GLN A 133 -21.77 -0.83 -4.95
N PRO A 134 -20.64 -0.12 -4.75
CA PRO A 134 -20.66 1.32 -4.55
C PRO A 134 -21.01 2.06 -5.86
N ASN A 135 -21.48 3.30 -5.73
CA ASN A 135 -21.61 4.21 -6.86
C ASN A 135 -20.25 4.50 -7.52
N PHE A 136 -19.18 4.52 -6.70
CA PHE A 136 -17.81 4.70 -7.21
C PHE A 136 -16.78 3.99 -6.33
N MET A 137 -15.87 3.26 -6.96
CA MET A 137 -14.73 2.61 -6.32
C MET A 137 -13.41 3.18 -6.86
N LEU A 138 -12.57 3.70 -5.98
CA LEU A 138 -11.25 4.22 -6.31
C LEU A 138 -10.14 3.34 -5.75
N GLY A 139 -9.34 2.76 -6.65
CA GLY A 139 -8.09 2.09 -6.31
C GLY A 139 -6.91 3.04 -6.30
N MET A 140 -5.99 2.86 -5.36
CA MET A 140 -4.75 3.63 -5.27
C MET A 140 -3.56 2.70 -5.09
N THR A 141 -2.49 2.93 -5.85
CA THR A 141 -1.23 2.19 -5.71
C THR A 141 -0.04 3.02 -6.17
N ALA A 142 1.14 2.69 -5.66
CA ALA A 142 2.40 3.20 -6.17
C ALA A 142 3.01 2.29 -7.26
N THR A 143 2.71 1.00 -7.20
CA THR A 143 3.29 -0.07 -8.01
C THR A 143 2.19 -0.94 -8.61
N PRO A 144 1.67 -0.58 -9.80
CA PRO A 144 0.59 -1.35 -10.42
C PRO A 144 1.09 -2.68 -11.01
N GLU A 145 2.39 -2.79 -11.27
CA GLU A 145 2.99 -4.00 -11.82
C GLU A 145 3.03 -5.11 -10.77
N ARG A 146 2.59 -6.29 -11.19
CA ARG A 146 2.56 -7.49 -10.35
C ARG A 146 3.41 -8.60 -10.96
N THR A 147 4.07 -9.33 -10.10
CA THR A 147 4.88 -10.50 -10.47
C THR A 147 4.03 -11.72 -10.82
N ASP A 148 2.75 -11.76 -10.39
CA ASP A 148 1.82 -12.87 -10.62
C ASP A 148 0.98 -12.73 -11.90
N GLY A 149 1.22 -11.70 -12.72
CA GLY A 149 0.53 -11.47 -13.99
C GLY A 149 -0.93 -11.01 -13.85
N ALA A 150 -1.45 -10.80 -12.65
CA ALA A 150 -2.81 -10.28 -12.46
C ALA A 150 -2.88 -8.80 -12.88
N ASN A 151 -3.81 -8.49 -13.79
CA ASN A 151 -4.00 -7.14 -14.30
C ASN A 151 -4.94 -6.34 -13.39
N ILE A 152 -4.38 -5.49 -12.54
CA ILE A 152 -5.16 -4.63 -11.64
C ILE A 152 -6.02 -3.64 -12.42
N PHE A 153 -5.56 -3.19 -13.58
CA PHE A 153 -6.29 -2.23 -14.38
C PHE A 153 -7.65 -2.77 -14.84
N GLU A 154 -7.73 -4.06 -15.19
CA GLU A 154 -9.00 -4.70 -15.56
C GLU A 154 -10.02 -4.68 -14.42
N LEU A 155 -9.59 -4.85 -13.18
CA LEU A 155 -10.45 -4.78 -11.99
C LEU A 155 -11.11 -3.41 -11.83
N PHE A 156 -10.44 -2.35 -12.34
CA PHE A 156 -10.93 -0.98 -12.33
C PHE A 156 -11.39 -0.49 -13.72
N GLY A 157 -11.80 -1.43 -14.62
CA GLY A 157 -12.33 -1.10 -15.93
C GLY A 157 -11.32 -0.45 -16.88
N ASN A 158 -10.02 -0.57 -16.61
CA ASN A 158 -8.92 0.13 -17.29
C ASN A 158 -9.00 1.67 -17.19
N ASN A 159 -9.78 2.20 -16.25
CA ASN A 159 -9.96 3.62 -16.04
C ASN A 159 -8.84 4.20 -15.17
N VAL A 160 -7.73 4.60 -15.79
CA VAL A 160 -6.61 5.27 -15.11
C VAL A 160 -6.91 6.76 -15.03
N ALA A 161 -7.30 7.23 -13.84
CA ALA A 161 -7.60 8.65 -13.62
C ALA A 161 -6.33 9.51 -13.57
N TYR A 162 -5.25 8.96 -13.03
CA TYR A 162 -3.96 9.66 -12.93
C TYR A 162 -2.82 8.67 -12.79
N GLU A 163 -1.71 8.97 -13.44
CA GLU A 163 -0.49 8.17 -13.31
C GLU A 163 0.73 9.09 -13.16
N ILE A 164 1.45 8.94 -12.03
CA ILE A 164 2.76 9.56 -11.82
C ILE A 164 3.69 8.58 -11.12
N ARG A 165 4.69 8.15 -11.84
CA ARG A 165 5.70 7.21 -11.36
C ARG A 165 6.83 7.92 -10.62
N LEU A 166 7.64 7.16 -9.88
CA LEU A 166 8.74 7.68 -9.06
C LEU A 166 9.66 8.63 -9.82
N GLN A 167 10.11 8.23 -11.02
CA GLN A 167 11.00 9.06 -11.83
C GLN A 167 10.34 10.39 -12.17
N LYS A 168 9.10 10.36 -12.66
CA LYS A 168 8.37 11.59 -13.01
C LYS A 168 8.09 12.47 -11.80
N ALA A 169 7.79 11.86 -10.65
CA ALA A 169 7.56 12.60 -9.41
C ALA A 169 8.84 13.30 -8.88
N LEU A 170 10.02 12.71 -9.14
CA LEU A 170 11.31 13.34 -8.86
C LEU A 170 11.60 14.48 -9.84
N GLU A 171 11.35 14.29 -11.14
CA GLU A 171 11.54 15.30 -12.18
C GLU A 171 10.63 16.53 -11.97
N GLU A 172 9.46 16.34 -11.37
CA GLU A 172 8.49 17.41 -11.06
C GLU A 172 8.64 18.00 -9.65
N ASP A 173 9.75 17.73 -8.97
CA ASP A 173 10.04 18.22 -7.60
C ASP A 173 8.95 17.86 -6.56
N MET A 174 8.16 16.81 -6.81
CA MET A 174 7.15 16.32 -5.87
C MET A 174 7.75 15.48 -4.74
N LEU A 175 8.94 14.94 -4.97
CA LEU A 175 9.69 14.12 -4.02
C LEU A 175 11.12 14.65 -3.88
N CYS A 176 11.70 14.49 -2.69
CA CYS A 176 13.10 14.81 -2.48
C CYS A 176 13.99 13.91 -3.35
N PRO A 177 14.98 14.46 -4.04
CA PRO A 177 15.98 13.67 -4.75
C PRO A 177 16.76 12.81 -3.75
N PHE A 178 17.23 11.65 -4.21
CA PHE A 178 18.05 10.76 -3.42
C PHE A 178 19.21 10.23 -4.26
N HIS A 179 20.28 9.85 -3.60
CA HIS A 179 21.39 9.14 -4.21
C HIS A 179 21.27 7.65 -3.91
N TYR A 180 21.32 6.82 -4.94
CA TYR A 180 21.30 5.37 -4.80
C TYR A 180 22.72 4.82 -4.98
N TYR A 181 23.18 4.11 -3.96
CA TYR A 181 24.47 3.44 -3.97
C TYR A 181 24.24 1.92 -3.90
N GLY A 182 24.57 1.22 -4.99
CA GLY A 182 24.58 -0.25 -5.01
C GLY A 182 25.91 -0.75 -4.45
N VAL A 183 25.87 -1.50 -3.37
CA VAL A 183 27.06 -2.16 -2.80
C VAL A 183 27.00 -3.63 -3.16
N HIS A 184 28.00 -4.12 -3.92
CA HIS A 184 28.14 -5.53 -4.25
C HIS A 184 29.03 -6.22 -3.22
N GLU A 185 28.51 -7.25 -2.61
CA GLU A 185 29.31 -8.21 -1.83
C GLU A 185 29.62 -9.41 -2.71
N TYR A 186 30.90 -9.79 -2.77
CA TYR A 186 31.30 -11.08 -3.33
C TYR A 186 31.24 -12.10 -2.19
N ILE A 187 30.15 -12.83 -2.09
CA ILE A 187 30.10 -14.03 -1.24
C ILE A 187 30.74 -15.13 -2.05
N GLN A 188 31.90 -15.60 -1.62
CA GLN A 188 32.69 -16.65 -2.29
C GLN A 188 32.01 -17.98 -2.14
N ASP A 189 31.00 -18.41 -2.22
CA ASP A 189 30.28 -19.69 -2.12
C ASP A 189 28.75 -19.53 -1.92
N ALA A 190 28.14 -18.54 -2.55
CA ALA A 190 26.69 -18.55 -2.64
C ALA A 190 26.28 -19.73 -3.53
N PRO A 191 25.45 -20.66 -3.07
CA PRO A 191 24.94 -21.70 -3.95
C PRO A 191 24.18 -21.04 -5.10
N ASP A 192 24.46 -21.49 -6.34
CA ASP A 192 23.86 -21.02 -7.60
C ASP A 192 22.34 -21.26 -7.69
N GLU A 193 21.71 -21.71 -6.64
CA GLU A 193 20.26 -21.88 -6.57
C GLU A 193 19.61 -20.52 -6.29
N LYS A 194 19.05 -19.96 -7.33
CA LYS A 194 18.06 -18.87 -7.24
C LYS A 194 17.04 -19.22 -6.18
N ILE A 195 17.05 -18.48 -5.08
CA ILE A 195 15.92 -18.43 -4.17
C ILE A 195 14.82 -17.70 -4.97
N ASP A 196 14.08 -18.48 -5.75
CA ASP A 196 12.88 -18.06 -6.40
C ASP A 196 11.92 -17.68 -5.26
N GLY A 197 11.44 -16.45 -5.20
CA GLY A 197 10.69 -15.82 -4.09
C GLY A 197 9.40 -16.56 -3.67
N LYS A 198 9.53 -17.85 -3.40
CA LYS A 198 8.51 -18.65 -2.74
C LYS A 198 8.71 -18.54 -1.24
N ASP A 199 7.67 -18.16 -0.53
CA ASP A 199 7.58 -18.25 0.92
C ASP A 199 8.00 -19.65 1.37
N VAL A 200 9.24 -19.79 1.82
CA VAL A 200 9.76 -21.04 2.34
C VAL A 200 9.18 -21.20 3.74
N LYS A 201 8.20 -22.08 3.88
CA LYS A 201 7.67 -22.45 5.20
C LYS A 201 8.72 -23.24 5.93
N VAL A 202 9.35 -22.64 6.93
CA VAL A 202 10.39 -23.27 7.78
C VAL A 202 9.91 -24.60 8.37
N GLU A 203 8.62 -24.80 8.54
CA GLU A 203 7.98 -26.02 9.05
C GLU A 203 8.08 -27.22 8.10
N SER A 204 8.32 -27.00 6.80
CA SER A 204 8.43 -28.06 5.79
C SER A 204 9.88 -28.38 5.37
N MET A 205 10.87 -27.72 5.98
CA MET A 205 12.28 -27.93 5.68
C MET A 205 12.81 -29.24 6.31
N THR A 206 13.62 -29.94 5.56
CA THR A 206 14.42 -31.06 6.06
C THR A 206 15.51 -30.56 7.03
N ASP A 207 16.04 -31.45 7.88
CA ASP A 207 17.13 -31.09 8.80
C ASP A 207 18.38 -30.57 8.06
N GLN A 208 18.61 -31.03 6.85
CA GLN A 208 19.73 -30.59 6.03
C GLN A 208 19.52 -29.16 5.54
N GLU A 209 18.33 -28.82 5.04
CA GLU A 209 17.97 -27.46 4.60
C GLU A 209 17.97 -26.47 5.78
N ARG A 210 17.56 -26.89 6.98
CA ARG A 210 17.65 -26.08 8.20
C ARG A 210 19.08 -25.78 8.60
N ASN A 211 19.97 -26.77 8.50
CA ASN A 211 21.38 -26.59 8.82
C ASN A 211 22.08 -25.68 7.80
N GLU A 212 21.75 -25.78 6.53
CA GLU A 212 22.25 -24.89 5.47
C GLU A 212 21.76 -23.46 5.67
N LEU A 213 20.47 -23.26 5.96
CA LEU A 213 19.90 -21.97 6.29
C LEU A 213 20.55 -21.35 7.55
N SER A 214 20.77 -22.16 8.61
CA SER A 214 21.41 -21.69 9.83
C SER A 214 22.84 -21.25 9.58
N ARG A 215 23.60 -22.00 8.80
CA ARG A 215 24.97 -21.64 8.41
C ARG A 215 24.99 -20.36 7.59
N TRP A 216 24.09 -20.22 6.63
CA TRP A 216 23.96 -19.02 5.83
C TRP A 216 23.57 -17.79 6.66
N LEU A 217 22.68 -17.94 7.65
CA LEU A 217 22.32 -16.88 8.59
C LEU A 217 23.51 -16.49 9.50
N GLU A 218 24.34 -17.44 9.91
CA GLU A 218 25.58 -17.18 10.66
C GLU A 218 26.59 -16.39 9.80
N GLU A 219 26.74 -16.72 8.53
CA GLU A 219 27.58 -15.97 7.57
C GLU A 219 27.05 -14.55 7.33
N LEU A 220 25.73 -14.36 7.28
CA LEU A 220 25.10 -13.04 7.20
C LEU A 220 25.36 -12.19 8.44
N ALA A 221 25.54 -12.79 9.61
CA ALA A 221 25.84 -12.14 10.87
C ALA A 221 27.35 -11.96 11.14
N ASP A 222 28.23 -12.28 10.19
CA ASP A 222 29.69 -12.12 10.35
C ASP A 222 30.02 -10.67 10.74
N PRO A 223 30.77 -10.47 11.85
CA PRO A 223 31.21 -9.14 12.27
C PRO A 223 31.98 -8.34 11.20
N ASN A 224 32.70 -9.02 10.31
CA ASN A 224 33.42 -8.36 9.21
C ASN A 224 32.45 -7.81 8.17
N ARG A 225 31.37 -8.53 7.87
CA ARG A 225 30.32 -8.08 6.96
C ARG A 225 29.57 -6.89 7.54
N VAL A 226 29.21 -6.94 8.81
CA VAL A 226 28.56 -5.83 9.51
C VAL A 226 29.48 -4.58 9.49
N ARG A 227 30.77 -4.77 9.76
CA ARG A 227 31.76 -3.67 9.68
C ARG A 227 31.84 -3.10 8.27
N TYR A 228 31.94 -3.96 7.26
CA TYR A 228 31.95 -3.53 5.85
C TYR A 228 30.73 -2.69 5.48
N ILE A 229 29.53 -3.11 5.88
CA ILE A 229 28.29 -2.35 5.65
C ILE A 229 28.35 -0.99 6.36
N ILE A 230 28.80 -0.93 7.62
CA ILE A 230 28.94 0.29 8.38
C ILE A 230 29.95 1.24 7.73
N ASP A 231 31.10 0.72 7.29
CA ASP A 231 32.12 1.50 6.59
C ASP A 231 31.56 2.09 5.28
N LYS A 232 30.78 1.31 4.51
CA LYS A 232 30.13 1.82 3.29
C LYS A 232 29.09 2.89 3.60
N ILE A 233 28.29 2.72 4.65
CA ILE A 233 27.34 3.74 5.10
C ILE A 233 28.08 5.04 5.44
N GLN A 234 29.22 4.96 6.14
CA GLN A 234 30.02 6.13 6.49
C GLN A 234 30.63 6.84 5.28
N ILE A 235 31.09 6.04 4.28
CA ILE A 235 31.69 6.60 3.04
C ILE A 235 30.63 7.37 2.23
N TYR A 236 29.41 6.87 2.17
CA TYR A 236 28.34 7.44 1.34
C TYR A 236 27.41 8.38 2.10
N SER A 237 27.57 8.55 3.41
CA SER A 237 26.83 9.56 4.17
C SER A 237 27.44 10.94 4.04
N GLU A 238 26.64 11.97 4.07
CA GLU A 238 27.13 13.35 4.09
C GLU A 238 27.84 13.66 5.41
N ALA A 239 29.01 14.29 5.32
CA ALA A 239 29.79 14.66 6.49
C ALA A 239 29.01 15.61 7.41
N GLY A 240 28.85 15.22 8.67
CA GLY A 240 28.17 16.03 9.70
C GLY A 240 26.66 15.79 9.81
N THR A 241 26.08 14.95 8.98
CA THR A 241 24.67 14.57 9.08
C THR A 241 24.53 13.24 9.84
N PRO A 242 23.67 13.16 10.89
CA PRO A 242 23.42 11.90 11.57
C PRO A 242 22.83 10.88 10.60
N VAL A 243 23.43 9.71 10.52
CA VAL A 243 22.88 8.61 9.68
C VAL A 243 21.60 8.11 10.31
N GLN A 244 20.51 8.21 9.57
CA GLN A 244 19.25 7.59 9.91
C GLN A 244 18.97 6.49 8.88
N GLY A 245 18.79 5.26 9.32
CA GLY A 245 18.62 4.11 8.43
C GLY A 245 17.51 3.17 8.88
N LEU A 246 16.93 2.47 7.92
CA LEU A 246 16.03 1.34 8.10
C LEU A 246 16.69 0.13 7.48
N GLY A 247 16.89 -0.94 8.26
CA GLY A 247 17.33 -2.24 7.79
C GLY A 247 16.12 -3.17 7.58
N PHE A 248 16.13 -3.91 6.49
CA PHE A 248 15.21 -5.01 6.24
C PHE A 248 16.05 -6.29 6.20
N PHE A 249 15.71 -7.26 7.08
CA PHE A 249 16.43 -8.52 7.24
C PHE A 249 15.51 -9.69 6.91
#